data_cb4c9252151eb4afa82c2578b2027bf7
#
_entry.id   cb4c9252151eb4afa82c2578b2027bf7
#
_cell.length_a   1.000
_cell.length_b   1.000
_cell.length_c   1.000
_cell.angle_alpha   90.00
_cell.angle_beta   90.00
_cell.angle_gamma   90.00
#
_symmetry.space_group_name_H-M   'P 1'
#
loop_
_entity.id
_entity.type
_entity.pdbx_description
1 polymer ?
#
loop_
_entity_poly.entity_id
_entity_poly.type
_entity_poly.pdbx_seq_one_letter_code
_entity_poly.pdbx_strand_id
1 'polypeptide(L)'
;MAQENSWSIPDVAPSPPLPSKIISPIDQVEMALVPAGEFPMGITEEELKQVFILDGSQNPVFMTEVPVHKVRVEDFYIDLHPVTNYQYQKFMEATGHRRPLFWGKEGWDEPLQPVVGLGWDDARAYAQWAGKSLPTEPQWEKAARGTDRRWWPWGNDFYPGYCNSADLGINRVTDVTRFHLGLSPYGCYDMVGNVWEICEGAWIEGHLPMRGGCFLGGATFVRTTVRWSAEDPVNGAQWLGFRCVKNIPGR
;
A
#
# COMPACT_ATOMS: atom_id res chain seq x y z
N MET A 1 -55.51 -13.07 30.35
CA MET A 1 -54.95 -11.85 29.75
C MET A 1 -53.45 -11.90 29.98
N ALA A 2 -52.71 -12.25 28.94
CA ALA A 2 -51.25 -12.27 28.99
C ALA A 2 -50.74 -10.88 28.57
N GLN A 3 -49.94 -10.24 29.43
CA GLN A 3 -49.27 -8.99 29.10
C GLN A 3 -48.08 -9.31 28.14
N GLU A 4 -48.16 -8.83 26.93
CA GLU A 4 -47.01 -8.81 26.00
C GLU A 4 -46.00 -7.73 26.49
N ASN A 5 -44.88 -8.17 27.02
CA ASN A 5 -43.73 -7.29 27.28
C ASN A 5 -43.08 -6.95 25.96
N SER A 6 -43.39 -5.80 25.36
CA SER A 6 -42.67 -5.22 24.24
C SER A 6 -41.34 -4.66 24.72
N TRP A 7 -40.24 -5.40 24.50
CA TRP A 7 -38.90 -4.86 24.65
C TRP A 7 -38.59 -4.01 23.38
N SER A 8 -38.63 -2.71 23.55
CA SER A 8 -38.11 -1.79 22.54
C SER A 8 -36.57 -1.81 22.63
N ILE A 9 -35.92 -2.20 21.53
CA ILE A 9 -34.45 -2.03 21.36
C ILE A 9 -34.21 -0.52 21.39
N PRO A 10 -33.35 0.00 22.28
CA PRO A 10 -33.06 1.43 22.27
C PRO A 10 -32.44 1.82 20.94
N ASP A 11 -32.92 2.92 20.36
CA ASP A 11 -32.32 3.53 19.17
C ASP A 11 -30.88 3.91 19.54
N VAL A 12 -29.93 3.11 19.03
CA VAL A 12 -28.49 3.42 19.16
C VAL A 12 -28.22 4.58 18.21
N ALA A 13 -27.95 5.74 18.77
CA ALA A 13 -27.55 6.90 17.96
C ALA A 13 -26.43 6.51 16.99
N PRO A 14 -26.49 6.93 15.72
CA PRO A 14 -25.45 6.60 14.75
C PRO A 14 -24.10 7.11 15.26
N SER A 15 -23.10 6.26 15.18
CA SER A 15 -21.73 6.64 15.56
C SER A 15 -21.29 7.88 14.76
N PRO A 16 -20.57 8.83 15.37
CA PRO A 16 -20.10 10.01 14.67
C PRO A 16 -19.24 9.64 13.45
N PRO A 17 -19.23 10.47 12.40
CA PRO A 17 -18.41 10.21 11.22
C PRO A 17 -16.92 10.15 11.60
N LEU A 18 -16.18 9.25 10.96
CA LEU A 18 -14.73 9.13 11.12
C LEU A 18 -14.05 10.37 10.52
N PRO A 19 -12.99 10.89 11.16
CA PRO A 19 -12.18 11.95 10.55
C PRO A 19 -11.49 11.43 9.28
N SER A 20 -11.38 12.29 8.27
CA SER A 20 -10.73 11.92 6.99
C SER A 20 -9.24 11.60 7.15
N LYS A 21 -8.61 12.11 8.19
CA LYS A 21 -7.21 11.86 8.54
C LYS A 21 -7.03 11.73 10.05
N ILE A 22 -6.03 10.96 10.45
CA ILE A 22 -5.59 10.83 11.84
C ILE A 22 -4.06 10.88 11.89
N ILE A 23 -3.51 11.15 13.06
CA ILE A 23 -2.10 10.94 13.36
C ILE A 23 -1.99 9.70 14.22
N SER A 24 -1.20 8.72 13.78
CA SER A 24 -0.92 7.52 14.57
C SER A 24 -0.18 7.90 15.87
N PRO A 25 -0.62 7.41 17.03
CA PRO A 25 -0.09 7.91 18.31
C PRO A 25 1.34 7.45 18.64
N ILE A 26 1.80 6.34 18.05
CA ILE A 26 3.11 5.75 18.37
C ILE A 26 4.19 6.29 17.45
N ASP A 27 4.04 6.11 16.15
CA ASP A 27 5.04 6.52 15.15
C ASP A 27 4.82 7.93 14.59
N GLN A 28 3.74 8.62 15.00
CA GLN A 28 3.36 9.98 14.59
C GLN A 28 3.16 10.14 13.07
N VAL A 29 2.75 9.08 12.40
CA VAL A 29 2.46 9.07 10.96
C VAL A 29 1.05 9.58 10.70
N GLU A 30 0.90 10.45 9.70
CA GLU A 30 -0.42 10.86 9.19
C GLU A 30 -1.01 9.73 8.35
N MET A 31 -2.27 9.41 8.59
CA MET A 31 -2.99 8.33 7.92
C MET A 31 -4.29 8.86 7.32
N ALA A 32 -4.63 8.41 6.12
CA ALA A 32 -5.89 8.73 5.44
C ALA A 32 -6.96 7.67 5.68
N LEU A 33 -8.21 8.09 5.86
CA LEU A 33 -9.37 7.22 5.88
C LEU A 33 -9.68 6.70 4.48
N VAL A 34 -9.78 5.38 4.34
CA VAL A 34 -10.36 4.70 3.18
C VAL A 34 -11.70 4.12 3.63
N PRO A 35 -12.84 4.68 3.16
CA PRO A 35 -14.17 4.26 3.60
C PRO A 35 -14.50 2.83 3.20
N ALA A 36 -15.32 2.17 4.03
CA ALA A 36 -15.89 0.87 3.73
C ALA A 36 -16.63 0.85 2.38
N GLY A 37 -16.78 -0.32 1.81
CA GLY A 37 -17.58 -0.53 0.60
C GLY A 37 -16.90 -1.41 -0.43
N GLU A 38 -17.69 -1.79 -1.42
CA GLU A 38 -17.22 -2.59 -2.55
C GLU A 38 -16.42 -1.74 -3.55
N PHE A 39 -15.43 -2.36 -4.17
CA PHE A 39 -14.72 -1.81 -5.31
C PHE A 39 -14.33 -2.92 -6.30
N PRO A 40 -14.13 -2.59 -7.58
CA PRO A 40 -13.64 -3.56 -8.57
C PRO A 40 -12.12 -3.71 -8.45
N MET A 41 -11.66 -4.84 -7.93
CA MET A 41 -10.26 -5.22 -7.83
C MET A 41 -9.80 -5.95 -9.09
N GLY A 42 -8.58 -5.66 -9.55
CA GLY A 42 -8.00 -6.28 -10.75
C GLY A 42 -8.41 -5.61 -12.05
N ILE A 43 -8.16 -6.31 -13.17
CA ILE A 43 -8.46 -5.85 -14.54
C ILE A 43 -9.24 -6.88 -15.33
N THR A 44 -9.87 -6.43 -16.43
CA THR A 44 -10.54 -7.32 -17.39
C THR A 44 -9.54 -7.94 -18.37
N GLU A 45 -9.95 -8.99 -19.06
CA GLU A 45 -9.17 -9.58 -20.18
C GLU A 45 -8.87 -8.56 -21.29
N GLU A 46 -9.77 -7.61 -21.53
CA GLU A 46 -9.57 -6.57 -22.53
C GLU A 46 -8.53 -5.54 -22.08
N GLU A 47 -8.57 -5.16 -20.82
CA GLU A 47 -7.53 -4.29 -20.22
C GLU A 47 -6.16 -5.00 -20.19
N LEU A 48 -6.12 -6.32 -19.93
CA LEU A 48 -4.89 -7.09 -20.00
C LEU A 48 -4.25 -7.04 -21.40
N LYS A 49 -5.05 -7.15 -22.47
CA LYS A 49 -4.54 -7.00 -23.85
C LYS A 49 -3.94 -5.61 -24.07
N GLN A 50 -4.57 -4.56 -23.53
CA GLN A 50 -4.01 -3.20 -23.60
C GLN A 50 -2.70 -3.10 -22.84
N VAL A 51 -2.58 -3.71 -21.66
CA VAL A 51 -1.32 -3.78 -20.89
C VAL A 51 -0.22 -4.45 -21.74
N PHE A 52 -0.49 -5.59 -22.38
CA PHE A 52 0.46 -6.27 -23.26
C PHE A 52 0.90 -5.40 -24.43
N ILE A 53 -0.01 -4.63 -25.03
CA ILE A 53 0.33 -3.70 -26.12
C ILE A 53 1.25 -2.59 -25.60
N LEU A 54 0.93 -2.00 -24.44
CA LEU A 54 1.74 -0.94 -23.84
C LEU A 54 3.13 -1.43 -23.39
N ASP A 55 3.19 -2.66 -22.87
CA ASP A 55 4.44 -3.26 -22.41
C ASP A 55 5.33 -3.75 -23.59
N GLY A 56 4.73 -3.99 -24.73
CA GLY A 56 5.41 -4.59 -25.88
C GLY A 56 5.74 -6.09 -25.69
N SER A 57 5.22 -6.72 -24.65
CA SER A 57 5.43 -8.12 -24.32
C SER A 57 4.18 -8.75 -23.71
N GLN A 58 4.15 -10.10 -23.64
CA GLN A 58 3.12 -10.85 -22.91
C GLN A 58 3.68 -11.33 -21.58
N ASN A 59 4.17 -10.42 -20.74
CA ASN A 59 4.74 -10.78 -19.46
C ASN A 59 3.67 -11.46 -18.57
N PRO A 60 3.90 -12.71 -18.14
CA PRO A 60 2.90 -13.47 -17.39
C PRO A 60 2.54 -12.86 -16.03
N VAL A 61 3.35 -11.96 -15.50
CA VAL A 61 3.05 -11.27 -14.24
C VAL A 61 1.73 -10.51 -14.30
N PHE A 62 1.41 -9.91 -15.46
CA PHE A 62 0.16 -9.15 -15.63
C PHE A 62 -1.09 -10.04 -15.66
N MET A 63 -0.94 -11.34 -15.95
CA MET A 63 -2.05 -12.29 -15.88
C MET A 63 -2.56 -12.50 -14.46
N THR A 64 -1.76 -12.18 -13.45
CA THR A 64 -2.16 -12.26 -12.03
C THR A 64 -3.18 -11.20 -11.63
N GLU A 65 -3.36 -10.17 -12.46
CA GLU A 65 -4.31 -9.07 -12.22
C GLU A 65 -5.75 -9.43 -12.66
N VAL A 66 -5.92 -10.51 -13.43
CA VAL A 66 -7.21 -10.97 -13.98
C VAL A 66 -7.77 -12.09 -13.11
N PRO A 67 -9.10 -12.21 -12.99
CA PRO A 67 -10.14 -11.33 -13.50
C PRO A 67 -10.45 -10.14 -12.58
N VAL A 68 -11.08 -9.11 -13.15
CA VAL A 68 -11.70 -8.09 -12.31
C VAL A 68 -12.84 -8.71 -11.50
N HIS A 69 -12.91 -8.43 -10.21
CA HIS A 69 -13.95 -8.94 -9.32
C HIS A 69 -14.28 -7.92 -8.23
N LYS A 70 -15.50 -7.98 -7.69
CA LYS A 70 -15.91 -7.09 -6.60
C LYS A 70 -15.36 -7.60 -5.28
N VAL A 71 -14.72 -6.71 -4.55
CA VAL A 71 -14.23 -6.97 -3.19
C VAL A 71 -14.78 -5.91 -2.25
N ARG A 72 -15.27 -6.33 -1.08
CA ARG A 72 -15.65 -5.43 0.01
C ARG A 72 -14.48 -5.31 0.99
N VAL A 73 -14.18 -4.09 1.39
CA VAL A 73 -13.32 -3.79 2.53
C VAL A 73 -14.08 -2.94 3.54
N GLU A 74 -13.76 -3.08 4.81
CA GLU A 74 -14.30 -2.26 5.88
C GLU A 74 -13.53 -0.93 5.98
N ASP A 75 -14.00 0.02 6.81
CA ASP A 75 -13.29 1.27 7.07
C ASP A 75 -11.90 0.98 7.64
N PHE A 76 -10.88 1.63 7.12
CA PHE A 76 -9.53 1.57 7.66
C PHE A 76 -8.77 2.88 7.40
N TYR A 77 -7.74 3.12 8.19
CA TYR A 77 -6.76 4.16 7.90
C TYR A 77 -5.51 3.55 7.27
N ILE A 78 -4.89 4.26 6.34
CA ILE A 78 -3.64 3.86 5.69
C ILE A 78 -2.61 4.99 5.81
N ASP A 79 -1.34 4.65 6.03
CA ASP A 79 -0.25 5.62 6.04
C ASP A 79 -0.22 6.40 4.73
N LEU A 80 -0.04 7.72 4.79
CA LEU A 80 0.00 8.56 3.58
C LEU A 80 1.16 8.22 2.66
N HIS A 81 2.22 7.63 3.16
CA HIS A 81 3.42 7.26 2.39
C HIS A 81 4.04 5.97 2.94
N PRO A 82 4.96 5.32 2.21
CA PRO A 82 5.75 4.21 2.74
C PRO A 82 6.49 4.60 4.02
N VAL A 83 6.72 3.64 4.90
CA VAL A 83 7.49 3.86 6.13
C VAL A 83 8.89 4.36 5.78
N THR A 84 9.29 5.47 6.39
CA THR A 84 10.58 6.13 6.11
C THR A 84 11.70 5.60 7.01
N ASN A 85 12.95 5.85 6.62
CA ASN A 85 14.11 5.56 7.45
C ASN A 85 14.03 6.25 8.82
N TYR A 86 13.54 7.49 8.88
CA TYR A 86 13.34 8.20 10.15
C TYR A 86 12.37 7.49 11.09
N GLN A 87 11.25 7.00 10.56
CA GLN A 87 10.25 6.26 11.33
C GLN A 87 10.78 4.90 11.79
N TYR A 88 11.49 4.20 10.90
CA TYR A 88 12.09 2.92 11.21
C TYR A 88 13.23 3.06 12.23
N GLN A 89 13.99 4.15 12.20
CA GLN A 89 15.00 4.47 13.23
C GLN A 89 14.37 4.52 14.62
N LYS A 90 13.24 5.23 14.78
CA LYS A 90 12.53 5.28 16.05
C LYS A 90 12.10 3.91 16.56
N PHE A 91 11.65 3.07 15.65
CA PHE A 91 11.31 1.68 15.97
C PHE A 91 12.54 0.90 16.48
N MET A 92 13.67 0.99 15.78
CA MET A 92 14.91 0.33 16.21
C MET A 92 15.38 0.85 17.60
N GLU A 93 15.32 2.15 17.82
CA GLU A 93 15.69 2.76 19.10
C GLU A 93 14.78 2.32 20.25
N ALA A 94 13.48 2.16 19.99
CA ALA A 94 12.50 1.75 21.00
C ALA A 94 12.54 0.26 21.32
N THR A 95 12.93 -0.59 20.36
CA THR A 95 12.78 -2.05 20.49
C THR A 95 14.10 -2.81 20.45
N GLY A 96 15.18 -2.22 20.01
CA GLY A 96 16.44 -2.92 19.74
C GLY A 96 16.39 -3.79 18.47
N HIS A 97 15.41 -3.58 17.58
CA HIS A 97 15.28 -4.34 16.34
C HIS A 97 16.51 -4.18 15.44
N ARG A 98 16.78 -5.15 14.59
CA ARG A 98 17.94 -5.14 13.69
C ARG A 98 17.90 -4.01 12.66
N ARG A 99 19.07 -3.60 12.21
CA ARG A 99 19.20 -2.62 11.13
C ARG A 99 18.86 -3.26 9.77
N PRO A 100 18.19 -2.53 8.87
CA PRO A 100 18.03 -2.94 7.49
C PRO A 100 19.37 -3.12 6.76
N LEU A 101 19.39 -3.92 5.69
CA LEU A 101 20.63 -4.27 4.95
C LEU A 101 21.36 -3.04 4.38
N PHE A 102 20.62 -2.00 4.00
CA PHE A 102 21.18 -0.79 3.37
C PHE A 102 21.39 0.35 4.36
N TRP A 103 21.18 0.14 5.65
CA TRP A 103 21.38 1.13 6.69
C TRP A 103 22.84 1.57 6.80
N GLY A 104 23.10 2.88 6.78
CA GLY A 104 24.44 3.46 6.76
C GLY A 104 25.12 3.45 5.38
N LYS A 105 24.41 3.06 4.31
CA LYS A 105 24.91 3.16 2.95
C LYS A 105 24.45 4.45 2.30
N GLU A 106 25.40 5.23 1.80
CA GLU A 106 25.14 6.51 1.15
C GLU A 106 24.01 6.42 0.09
N GLY A 107 23.00 7.29 0.24
CA GLY A 107 21.87 7.40 -0.68
C GLY A 107 20.74 6.39 -0.45
N TRP A 108 20.79 5.58 0.62
CA TRP A 108 19.78 4.57 0.92
C TRP A 108 19.11 4.72 2.29
N ASP A 109 19.66 5.56 3.16
CA ASP A 109 19.16 5.76 4.53
C ASP A 109 18.87 7.23 4.86
N GLU A 110 18.63 8.04 3.85
CA GLU A 110 18.17 9.42 4.06
C GLU A 110 16.84 9.42 4.82
N PRO A 111 16.63 10.33 5.77
CA PRO A 111 15.52 10.27 6.72
C PRO A 111 14.13 10.19 6.08
N LEU A 112 13.90 10.85 4.94
CA LEU A 112 12.61 10.92 4.25
C LEU A 112 12.45 9.88 3.14
N GLN A 113 13.46 9.07 2.87
CA GLN A 113 13.33 7.97 1.90
C GLN A 113 12.62 6.77 2.53
N PRO A 114 11.91 5.94 1.72
CA PRO A 114 11.37 4.67 2.19
C PRO A 114 12.48 3.81 2.80
N VAL A 115 12.21 3.17 3.91
CA VAL A 115 13.11 2.15 4.43
C VAL A 115 13.10 0.94 3.52
N VAL A 116 14.30 0.46 3.15
CA VAL A 116 14.51 -0.70 2.25
C VAL A 116 15.56 -1.65 2.83
N GLY A 117 15.67 -2.85 2.26
CA GLY A 117 16.63 -3.84 2.78
C GLY A 117 16.13 -4.57 4.03
N LEU A 118 14.83 -4.82 4.09
CA LEU A 118 14.14 -5.51 5.17
C LEU A 118 13.26 -6.64 4.58
N GLY A 119 12.93 -7.63 5.37
CA GLY A 119 12.00 -8.69 5.04
C GLY A 119 10.61 -8.47 5.65
N TRP A 120 9.73 -9.43 5.42
CA TRP A 120 8.35 -9.38 5.91
C TRP A 120 8.26 -9.33 7.44
N ASP A 121 9.05 -10.15 8.13
CA ASP A 121 9.06 -10.16 9.60
C ASP A 121 9.46 -8.79 10.19
N ASP A 122 10.39 -8.08 9.54
CA ASP A 122 10.79 -6.74 9.95
C ASP A 122 9.66 -5.73 9.77
N ALA A 123 8.99 -5.77 8.60
CA ALA A 123 7.86 -4.92 8.30
C ALA A 123 6.68 -5.17 9.26
N ARG A 124 6.40 -6.44 9.54
CA ARG A 124 5.38 -6.85 10.50
C ARG A 124 5.70 -6.43 11.93
N ALA A 125 6.95 -6.59 12.35
CA ALA A 125 7.40 -6.17 13.68
C ALA A 125 7.24 -4.64 13.86
N TYR A 126 7.60 -3.84 12.84
CA TYR A 126 7.33 -2.40 12.85
C TYR A 126 5.83 -2.11 12.97
N ALA A 127 5.00 -2.73 12.13
CA ALA A 127 3.56 -2.51 12.12
C ALA A 127 2.95 -2.82 13.51
N GLN A 128 3.32 -3.94 14.12
CA GLN A 128 2.87 -4.32 15.47
C GLN A 128 3.32 -3.32 16.54
N TRP A 129 4.59 -2.87 16.50
CA TRP A 129 5.08 -1.84 17.40
C TRP A 129 4.28 -0.55 17.27
N ALA A 130 3.97 -0.13 16.05
CA ALA A 130 3.18 1.08 15.76
C ALA A 130 1.67 0.93 16.10
N GLY A 131 1.22 -0.24 16.55
CA GLY A 131 -0.21 -0.52 16.79
C GLY A 131 -1.03 -0.58 15.50
N LYS A 132 -0.41 -1.04 14.42
CA LYS A 132 -0.92 -1.16 13.05
C LYS A 132 -0.77 -2.59 12.52
N SER A 133 -1.09 -2.79 11.25
CA SER A 133 -0.83 -4.01 10.47
C SER A 133 -0.35 -3.67 9.06
N LEU A 134 0.20 -4.64 8.36
CA LEU A 134 0.41 -4.52 6.92
C LEU A 134 -0.95 -4.49 6.21
N PRO A 135 -1.11 -3.79 5.08
CA PRO A 135 -2.33 -3.81 4.30
C PRO A 135 -2.54 -5.18 3.67
N THR A 136 -3.79 -5.65 3.61
CA THR A 136 -4.14 -6.69 2.65
C THR A 136 -4.08 -6.11 1.23
N GLU A 137 -3.93 -6.96 0.20
CA GLU A 137 -3.92 -6.49 -1.18
C GLU A 137 -5.19 -5.71 -1.57
N PRO A 138 -6.42 -6.13 -1.16
CA PRO A 138 -7.62 -5.34 -1.41
C PRO A 138 -7.60 -3.95 -0.75
N GLN A 139 -7.11 -3.85 0.48
CA GLN A 139 -6.97 -2.55 1.15
C GLN A 139 -5.98 -1.65 0.41
N TRP A 140 -4.83 -2.21 0.03
CA TRP A 140 -3.81 -1.50 -0.71
C TRP A 140 -4.33 -1.01 -2.07
N GLU A 141 -4.96 -1.89 -2.86
CA GLU A 141 -5.46 -1.54 -4.20
C GLU A 141 -6.58 -0.49 -4.12
N LYS A 142 -7.51 -0.63 -3.17
CA LYS A 142 -8.55 0.40 -2.97
C LYS A 142 -7.94 1.75 -2.62
N ALA A 143 -6.94 1.77 -1.72
CA ALA A 143 -6.25 3.00 -1.35
C ALA A 143 -5.50 3.65 -2.53
N ALA A 144 -4.98 2.84 -3.45
CA ALA A 144 -4.26 3.31 -4.64
C ALA A 144 -5.19 3.88 -5.71
N ARG A 145 -6.29 3.17 -6.03
CA ARG A 145 -7.10 3.47 -7.22
C ARG A 145 -8.52 4.01 -6.93
N GLY A 146 -8.98 3.97 -5.67
CA GLY A 146 -10.37 4.30 -5.37
C GLY A 146 -11.34 3.24 -5.89
N THR A 147 -12.47 3.69 -6.46
CA THR A 147 -13.56 2.82 -6.92
C THR A 147 -13.87 2.93 -8.41
N ASP A 148 -13.15 3.78 -9.14
CA ASP A 148 -13.42 4.12 -10.55
C ASP A 148 -12.52 3.38 -11.56
N ARG A 149 -11.73 2.41 -11.11
CA ARG A 149 -10.89 1.53 -11.93
C ARG A 149 -9.73 2.24 -12.66
N ARG A 150 -9.28 3.40 -12.17
CA ARG A 150 -8.13 4.11 -12.73
C ARG A 150 -6.87 3.25 -12.73
N TRP A 151 -6.03 3.41 -13.75
CA TRP A 151 -4.80 2.64 -13.94
C TRP A 151 -3.66 3.14 -13.06
N TRP A 152 -3.58 4.45 -12.88
CA TRP A 152 -2.64 5.11 -11.97
C TRP A 152 -3.39 5.89 -10.90
N PRO A 153 -2.80 6.19 -9.76
CA PRO A 153 -3.49 6.91 -8.68
C PRO A 153 -4.16 8.21 -9.11
N TRP A 154 -3.61 8.88 -10.12
CA TRP A 154 -4.08 10.16 -10.67
C TRP A 154 -5.06 10.04 -11.86
N GLY A 155 -5.24 8.85 -12.45
CA GLY A 155 -6.15 8.67 -13.60
C GLY A 155 -5.71 7.56 -14.55
N ASN A 156 -6.08 7.71 -15.85
CA ASN A 156 -5.84 6.69 -16.87
C ASN A 156 -4.74 7.04 -17.88
N ASP A 157 -4.12 8.20 -17.75
CA ASP A 157 -2.97 8.59 -18.57
C ASP A 157 -1.69 8.55 -17.72
N PHE A 158 -0.63 7.95 -18.27
CA PHE A 158 0.67 7.92 -17.59
C PHE A 158 1.43 9.22 -17.81
N TYR A 159 1.92 9.80 -16.72
CA TYR A 159 2.77 10.98 -16.74
C TYR A 159 4.09 10.68 -16.03
N PRO A 160 5.22 10.54 -16.78
CA PRO A 160 6.53 10.44 -16.16
C PRO A 160 6.75 11.60 -15.19
N GLY A 161 7.16 11.52 -14.05
CA GLY A 161 7.27 12.63 -13.07
C GLY A 161 6.12 12.75 -12.09
N TYR A 162 5.06 11.93 -12.20
CA TYR A 162 4.05 11.79 -11.16
C TYR A 162 4.40 10.66 -10.16
N CYS A 163 5.37 9.81 -10.49
CA CYS A 163 5.91 8.80 -9.59
C CYS A 163 7.39 8.55 -9.90
N ASN A 164 8.10 7.90 -8.98
CA ASN A 164 9.46 7.44 -9.21
C ASN A 164 9.43 6.10 -9.96
N SER A 165 9.56 6.15 -11.28
CA SER A 165 9.60 4.99 -12.18
C SER A 165 10.91 4.97 -12.99
N ALA A 166 11.14 3.89 -13.71
CA ALA A 166 12.30 3.77 -14.63
C ALA A 166 12.31 4.87 -15.69
N ASP A 167 11.13 5.40 -16.07
CA ASP A 167 11.00 6.47 -17.06
C ASP A 167 11.69 7.78 -16.66
N LEU A 168 11.94 7.99 -15.36
CA LEU A 168 12.70 9.14 -14.86
C LEU A 168 14.21 8.94 -14.82
N GLY A 169 14.70 7.70 -14.90
CA GLY A 169 16.13 7.38 -14.87
C GLY A 169 16.83 7.70 -13.54
N ILE A 170 16.09 7.86 -12.43
CA ILE A 170 16.67 8.15 -11.09
C ILE A 170 17.39 6.91 -10.53
N ASN A 171 16.86 5.71 -10.81
CA ASN A 171 17.44 4.40 -10.48
C ASN A 171 17.71 4.15 -8.98
N ARG A 172 17.03 4.84 -8.10
CA ARG A 172 17.08 4.68 -6.63
C ARG A 172 15.83 5.23 -5.98
N VAL A 173 15.63 4.95 -4.71
CA VAL A 173 14.55 5.53 -3.91
C VAL A 173 14.67 7.05 -3.80
N THR A 174 13.54 7.72 -3.62
CA THR A 174 13.44 9.17 -3.41
C THR A 174 12.63 9.46 -2.16
N ASP A 175 12.66 10.69 -1.68
CA ASP A 175 11.83 11.14 -0.58
C ASP A 175 10.34 10.88 -0.86
N VAL A 176 9.63 10.34 0.13
CA VAL A 176 8.24 9.86 0.01
C VAL A 176 7.20 10.94 -0.31
N THR A 177 7.55 12.22 -0.25
CA THR A 177 6.64 13.34 -0.56
C THR A 177 7.01 14.08 -1.84
N ARG A 178 7.98 13.56 -2.59
CA ARG A 178 8.51 14.22 -3.78
C ARG A 178 7.47 14.38 -4.89
N PHE A 179 6.61 13.38 -5.10
CA PHE A 179 5.70 13.33 -6.24
C PHE A 179 4.27 13.71 -5.85
N HIS A 180 4.05 14.98 -5.50
CA HIS A 180 2.76 15.49 -5.03
C HIS A 180 1.64 15.49 -6.10
N LEU A 181 1.97 15.35 -7.38
CA LEU A 181 0.99 15.18 -8.46
C LEU A 181 0.51 13.73 -8.63
N GLY A 182 1.22 12.78 -8.01
CA GLY A 182 0.92 11.36 -8.07
C GLY A 182 0.02 10.83 -6.96
N LEU A 183 -0.70 11.71 -6.26
CA LEU A 183 -1.56 11.33 -5.14
C LEU A 183 -2.71 10.42 -5.55
N SER A 184 -3.03 9.48 -4.68
CA SER A 184 -4.24 8.64 -4.80
C SER A 184 -5.50 9.45 -4.48
N PRO A 185 -6.72 8.92 -4.77
CA PRO A 185 -7.98 9.56 -4.38
C PRO A 185 -8.10 9.89 -2.89
N TYR A 186 -7.36 9.20 -2.06
CA TYR A 186 -7.34 9.39 -0.61
C TYR A 186 -6.15 10.24 -0.13
N GLY A 187 -5.34 10.77 -1.07
CA GLY A 187 -4.20 11.61 -0.77
C GLY A 187 -2.93 10.85 -0.37
N CYS A 188 -2.85 9.54 -0.67
CA CYS A 188 -1.63 8.77 -0.42
C CYS A 188 -0.58 9.02 -1.50
N TYR A 189 0.68 9.21 -1.07
CA TYR A 189 1.86 9.33 -1.93
C TYR A 189 2.42 7.96 -2.28
N ASP A 190 3.13 7.89 -3.40
CA ASP A 190 3.93 6.73 -3.82
C ASP A 190 3.14 5.39 -3.80
N MET A 191 1.82 5.46 -4.10
CA MET A 191 1.04 4.23 -4.28
C MET A 191 1.47 3.44 -5.52
N VAL A 192 2.28 4.04 -6.38
CA VAL A 192 2.95 3.37 -7.50
C VAL A 192 4.35 3.93 -7.68
N GLY A 193 5.30 3.06 -8.04
CA GLY A 193 6.70 3.43 -8.14
C GLY A 193 7.40 3.58 -6.78
N ASN A 194 8.59 4.12 -6.77
CA ASN A 194 9.49 4.26 -5.64
C ASN A 194 9.91 2.89 -5.07
N VAL A 195 9.06 2.21 -4.31
CA VAL A 195 9.31 0.85 -3.79
C VAL A 195 8.11 -0.06 -3.99
N TRP A 196 8.33 -1.34 -4.25
CA TRP A 196 7.32 -2.37 -4.03
C TRP A 196 6.93 -2.38 -2.56
N GLU A 197 5.66 -2.56 -2.28
CA GLU A 197 5.16 -2.56 -0.92
C GLU A 197 4.62 -3.93 -0.50
N ILE A 198 5.18 -4.44 0.60
CA ILE A 198 4.79 -5.72 1.20
C ILE A 198 3.34 -5.62 1.68
N CYS A 199 2.53 -6.62 1.32
CA CYS A 199 1.17 -6.79 1.80
C CYS A 199 1.04 -8.03 2.68
N GLU A 200 -0.03 -8.09 3.48
CA GLU A 200 -0.39 -9.26 4.29
C GLU A 200 -1.01 -10.35 3.41
N GLY A 201 -0.74 -11.61 3.72
CA GLY A 201 -1.24 -12.77 3.01
C GLY A 201 -0.17 -13.51 2.23
N ALA A 202 -0.58 -14.53 1.51
CA ALA A 202 0.26 -15.29 0.59
C ALA A 202 -0.59 -15.81 -0.57
N TRP A 203 -0.08 -15.76 -1.80
CA TRP A 203 -0.71 -16.46 -2.93
C TRP A 203 -0.18 -17.87 -3.09
N ILE A 204 1.08 -18.02 -2.81
CA ILE A 204 1.82 -19.26 -2.85
C ILE A 204 2.51 -19.40 -1.49
N GLU A 205 2.52 -20.59 -0.93
CA GLU A 205 3.21 -20.84 0.33
C GLU A 205 4.68 -20.38 0.25
N GLY A 206 5.11 -19.57 1.22
CA GLY A 206 6.44 -18.97 1.26
C GLY A 206 6.66 -17.75 0.37
N HIS A 207 5.65 -17.28 -0.38
CA HIS A 207 5.74 -16.08 -1.22
C HIS A 207 4.93 -14.93 -0.65
N LEU A 208 5.53 -13.77 -0.56
CA LEU A 208 4.89 -12.55 -0.09
C LEU A 208 4.28 -11.76 -1.23
N PRO A 209 3.02 -11.32 -1.11
CA PRO A 209 2.42 -10.42 -2.08
C PRO A 209 3.01 -9.01 -1.95
N MET A 210 3.30 -8.41 -3.10
CA MET A 210 3.82 -7.04 -3.21
C MET A 210 3.02 -6.25 -4.23
N ARG A 211 2.90 -4.95 -3.99
CA ARG A 211 2.07 -4.03 -4.79
C ARG A 211 2.84 -2.78 -5.20
N GLY A 212 2.37 -2.12 -6.28
CA GLY A 212 2.73 -0.77 -6.66
C GLY A 212 3.90 -0.61 -7.63
N GLY A 213 4.76 -1.61 -7.79
CA GLY A 213 5.99 -1.45 -8.57
C GLY A 213 7.04 -0.62 -7.85
N CYS A 214 8.18 -0.39 -8.48
CA CYS A 214 9.26 0.38 -7.89
C CYS A 214 9.98 1.25 -8.94
N PHE A 215 11.00 1.97 -8.54
CA PHE A 215 11.82 2.85 -9.39
C PHE A 215 12.48 2.15 -10.59
N LEU A 216 12.51 0.82 -10.62
CA LEU A 216 13.04 0.03 -11.75
C LEU A 216 11.97 -0.35 -12.78
N GLY A 217 10.68 -0.17 -12.47
CA GLY A 217 9.58 -0.50 -13.36
C GLY A 217 9.18 0.69 -14.24
N GLY A 218 8.92 0.44 -15.53
CA GLY A 218 8.28 1.41 -16.41
C GLY A 218 6.78 1.54 -16.19
N ALA A 219 6.10 2.35 -16.99
CA ALA A 219 4.67 2.68 -16.87
C ALA A 219 3.76 1.46 -16.62
N THR A 220 4.03 0.31 -17.27
CA THR A 220 3.24 -0.92 -17.13
C THR A 220 3.43 -1.63 -15.80
N PHE A 221 4.59 -1.46 -15.16
CA PHE A 221 4.91 -2.05 -13.85
C PHE A 221 4.61 -1.14 -12.66
N VAL A 222 4.24 0.12 -12.89
CA VAL A 222 3.87 1.07 -11.83
C VAL A 222 2.39 1.44 -11.92
N ARG A 223 1.50 0.43 -11.99
CA ARG A 223 0.03 0.58 -12.03
C ARG A 223 -0.59 0.17 -10.69
N THR A 224 -1.78 0.69 -10.45
CA THR A 224 -2.52 0.41 -9.19
C THR A 224 -2.90 -1.07 -9.02
N THR A 225 -2.97 -1.81 -10.11
CA THR A 225 -3.39 -3.23 -10.12
C THR A 225 -2.22 -4.20 -10.19
N VAL A 226 -1.01 -3.72 -10.55
CA VAL A 226 0.13 -4.61 -10.68
C VAL A 226 0.41 -5.35 -9.36
N ARG A 227 0.66 -6.64 -9.50
CA ARG A 227 0.89 -7.57 -8.39
C ARG A 227 2.13 -8.37 -8.66
N TRP A 228 2.92 -8.61 -7.64
CA TRP A 228 4.02 -9.55 -7.67
C TRP A 228 4.06 -10.33 -6.37
N SER A 229 4.68 -11.49 -6.40
CA SER A 229 5.08 -12.22 -5.21
C SER A 229 6.51 -12.73 -5.38
N ALA A 230 7.25 -12.74 -4.31
CA ALA A 230 8.59 -13.31 -4.25
C ALA A 230 8.73 -14.14 -2.98
N GLU A 231 9.68 -15.11 -2.99
CA GLU A 231 10.16 -15.69 -1.76
C GLU A 231 10.60 -14.56 -0.84
N ASP A 232 10.32 -14.70 0.47
CA ASP A 232 10.71 -13.68 1.44
C ASP A 232 12.23 -13.44 1.37
N PRO A 233 12.69 -12.29 0.91
CA PRO A 233 14.09 -11.96 0.97
C PRO A 233 14.43 -11.68 2.44
N VAL A 234 14.81 -12.69 3.19
CA VAL A 234 15.21 -12.59 4.62
C VAL A 234 16.13 -11.40 4.88
N ASN A 235 16.86 -10.98 3.87
CA ASN A 235 17.76 -9.83 3.89
C ASN A 235 17.21 -8.58 3.15
N GLY A 236 16.00 -8.69 2.57
CA GLY A 236 15.38 -7.58 1.86
C GLY A 236 16.06 -7.21 0.52
N ALA A 237 15.42 -6.31 -0.19
CA ALA A 237 15.90 -5.75 -1.45
C ALA A 237 15.88 -4.22 -1.41
N GLN A 238 16.70 -3.59 -2.25
CA GLN A 238 16.79 -2.13 -2.34
C GLN A 238 15.53 -1.47 -2.93
N TRP A 239 14.64 -2.25 -3.49
CA TRP A 239 13.40 -1.82 -4.14
C TRP A 239 12.15 -2.28 -3.37
N LEU A 240 12.30 -2.86 -2.18
CA LEU A 240 11.21 -3.39 -1.36
C LEU A 240 11.10 -2.60 -0.05
N GLY A 241 9.92 -2.03 0.19
CA GLY A 241 9.53 -1.34 1.40
C GLY A 241 8.12 -1.74 1.83
N PHE A 242 7.45 -0.92 2.63
CA PHE A 242 6.09 -1.19 3.10
C PHE A 242 5.43 0.09 3.63
N ARG A 243 4.11 0.04 3.77
CA ARG A 243 3.31 0.99 4.58
C ARG A 243 2.36 0.22 5.47
N CYS A 244 1.75 0.89 6.43
CA CYS A 244 0.85 0.26 7.39
C CYS A 244 -0.59 0.74 7.23
N VAL A 245 -1.51 -0.09 7.74
CA VAL A 245 -2.93 0.22 7.92
C VAL A 245 -3.31 0.11 9.39
N LYS A 246 -4.33 0.86 9.77
CA LYS A 246 -5.00 0.72 11.06
C LYS A 246 -6.46 0.35 10.80
N ASN A 247 -6.77 -0.90 11.08
CA ASN A 247 -8.14 -1.42 10.97
C ASN A 247 -9.02 -0.81 12.05
N ILE A 248 -10.30 -0.58 11.72
CA ILE A 248 -11.28 -0.03 12.64
C ILE A 248 -12.23 -1.17 13.05
N PRO A 249 -12.14 -1.68 14.30
CA PRO A 249 -12.98 -2.79 14.73
C PRO A 249 -14.46 -2.36 14.80
N GLY A 250 -15.34 -3.18 14.24
CA GLY A 250 -16.76 -3.23 14.62
C GLY A 250 -17.62 -2.02 14.20
N ARG A 251 -17.55 -1.64 12.95
CA ARG A 251 -18.64 -0.81 12.35
C ARG A 251 -19.46 -1.59 11.35
#